data_783b5aa0e67e3d400698f2f2ef8494fa
#
_entry.id   783b5aa0e67e3d400698f2f2ef8494fa
#
_cell.length_a   1.000
_cell.length_b   1.000
_cell.length_c   1.000
_cell.angle_alpha   90.00
_cell.angle_beta   90.00
_cell.angle_gamma   90.00
#
_symmetry.space_group_name_H-M   'P 1'
#
loop_
_entity.id
_entity.type
_entity.pdbx_description
1 polymer ?
#
loop_
_entity_poly.entity_id
_entity_poly.type
_entity_poly.pdbx_seq_one_letter_code
_entity_poly.pdbx_strand_id
1 'polypeptide(L)'
;MRAVFRTPLTIALMLALSACSTAGALSPGLSQRMDERGAQLDRTEALGIVNQYRTSTGASVLVDDPTLDATAQTLALAYSKSGTQPKKPDGAIAIRYSAGYYNFAETFSGWRNSPVDAAALTTPTATKAGIAAVYDPNSGYGVYWVIILG
;
A
#
# COMPACT_ATOMS: atom_id res chain seq x y z
N MET A 1 -70.78 19.33 -31.41
CA MET A 1 -69.51 19.96 -31.01
C MET A 1 -68.86 19.04 -30.01
N ARG A 2 -67.84 18.31 -30.43
CA ARG A 2 -67.07 17.36 -29.55
C ARG A 2 -65.66 17.93 -29.43
N ALA A 3 -65.30 18.38 -28.25
CA ALA A 3 -63.95 18.80 -27.94
C ALA A 3 -63.12 17.60 -27.59
N VAL A 4 -62.05 17.38 -28.35
CA VAL A 4 -61.10 16.31 -28.13
C VAL A 4 -59.97 16.91 -27.29
N PHE A 5 -59.90 16.51 -26.01
CA PHE A 5 -58.78 16.83 -25.15
C PHE A 5 -57.60 15.91 -25.49
N ARG A 6 -56.55 16.45 -26.04
CA ARG A 6 -55.25 15.81 -26.21
C ARG A 6 -54.40 16.11 -24.98
N THR A 7 -54.20 15.15 -24.15
CA THR A 7 -53.19 15.19 -23.09
C THR A 7 -51.75 14.99 -23.66
N PRO A 8 -50.82 15.86 -23.41
CA PRO A 8 -49.43 15.59 -23.75
C PRO A 8 -48.81 14.62 -22.71
N LEU A 9 -48.40 13.47 -23.20
CA LEU A 9 -47.59 12.51 -22.48
C LEU A 9 -46.19 13.11 -22.32
N THR A 10 -45.91 13.68 -21.17
CA THR A 10 -44.57 14.23 -20.86
C THR A 10 -43.69 13.06 -20.47
N ILE A 11 -42.75 12.78 -21.31
CA ILE A 11 -41.68 11.84 -21.12
C ILE A 11 -40.73 12.33 -20.03
N ALA A 12 -40.79 11.75 -18.86
CA ALA A 12 -39.76 11.92 -17.84
C ALA A 12 -38.67 10.84 -18.08
N LEU A 13 -37.83 11.11 -19.06
CA LEU A 13 -36.59 10.41 -19.27
C LEU A 13 -35.48 11.35 -18.83
N MET A 14 -34.80 11.09 -17.79
CA MET A 14 -33.44 11.53 -17.47
C MET A 14 -33.19 11.54 -15.97
N LEU A 15 -32.40 10.65 -15.45
CA LEU A 15 -31.06 10.90 -14.94
C LEU A 15 -30.56 9.68 -14.18
N ALA A 16 -30.02 8.78 -14.93
CA ALA A 16 -29.19 7.72 -14.36
C ALA A 16 -27.90 7.68 -15.15
N LEU A 17 -27.07 8.74 -15.01
CA LEU A 17 -25.70 8.71 -15.49
C LEU A 17 -24.86 9.68 -14.65
N SER A 18 -24.44 9.27 -13.49
CA SER A 18 -23.30 9.87 -12.80
C SER A 18 -22.72 8.91 -11.78
N ALA A 19 -22.61 7.63 -12.13
CA ALA A 19 -21.63 6.76 -11.53
C ALA A 19 -20.39 6.76 -12.42
N CYS A 20 -19.82 7.95 -12.67
CA CYS A 20 -18.43 8.03 -13.11
C CYS A 20 -17.57 7.61 -11.96
N SER A 21 -17.26 6.32 -11.98
CA SER A 21 -16.15 5.66 -11.35
C SER A 21 -14.96 6.60 -11.13
N THR A 22 -14.66 6.89 -9.90
CA THR A 22 -13.32 7.24 -9.44
C THR A 22 -12.43 6.00 -9.44
N ALA A 23 -12.58 5.15 -10.45
CA ALA A 23 -11.72 4.01 -10.67
C ALA A 23 -10.39 4.53 -11.23
N GLY A 24 -9.42 4.78 -10.36
CA GLY A 24 -8.07 5.10 -10.77
C GLY A 24 -7.27 6.03 -9.84
N ALA A 25 -7.88 6.73 -8.90
CA ALA A 25 -7.13 7.49 -7.91
C ALA A 25 -6.62 6.54 -6.81
N LEU A 26 -5.29 6.56 -6.57
CA LEU A 26 -4.72 5.91 -5.40
C LEU A 26 -5.33 6.53 -4.13
N SER A 27 -5.53 5.70 -3.10
CA SER A 27 -5.98 6.21 -1.81
C SER A 27 -4.94 7.20 -1.23
N PRO A 28 -5.38 8.20 -0.48
CA PRO A 28 -4.46 9.21 0.09
C PRO A 28 -3.31 8.59 0.90
N GLY A 29 -3.56 7.55 1.68
CA GLY A 29 -2.52 6.89 2.49
C GLY A 29 -1.47 6.16 1.66
N LEU A 30 -1.83 5.64 0.48
CA LEU A 30 -0.86 5.00 -0.42
C LEU A 30 0.00 6.01 -1.18
N SER A 31 -0.52 7.21 -1.44
CA SER A 31 0.18 8.30 -2.14
C SER A 31 0.82 9.33 -1.21
N GLN A 32 0.65 9.19 0.12
CA GLN A 32 1.27 10.05 1.13
C GLN A 32 2.78 10.11 0.93
N ARG A 33 3.31 11.31 0.77
CA ARG A 33 4.76 11.53 0.70
C ARG A 33 5.40 11.33 2.06
N MET A 34 6.42 10.49 2.09
CA MET A 34 7.15 10.14 3.31
C MET A 34 8.49 10.88 3.42
N ASP A 35 8.84 11.72 2.45
CA ASP A 35 10.02 12.61 2.47
C ASP A 35 9.72 13.98 3.12
N GLU A 36 8.67 14.06 3.89
CA GLU A 36 8.26 15.23 4.65
C GLU A 36 8.43 14.99 6.16
N ARG A 37 8.84 16.01 6.89
CA ARG A 37 8.97 15.89 8.36
C ARG A 37 7.60 15.67 9.00
N GLY A 38 7.50 14.62 9.82
CA GLY A 38 6.28 14.28 10.53
C GLY A 38 5.29 13.49 9.69
N ALA A 39 5.61 13.13 8.44
CA ALA A 39 4.80 12.21 7.65
C ALA A 39 4.68 10.87 8.38
N GLN A 40 3.46 10.32 8.37
CA GLN A 40 3.17 9.04 8.98
C GLN A 40 2.59 8.08 7.94
N LEU A 41 3.14 6.87 7.92
CA LEU A 41 2.64 5.82 7.05
C LEU A 41 1.26 5.35 7.52
N ASP A 42 0.30 5.36 6.62
CA ASP A 42 -0.97 4.65 6.84
C ASP A 42 -0.73 3.14 6.64
N ARG A 43 -0.46 2.43 7.75
CA ARG A 43 -0.21 0.99 7.73
C ARG A 43 -1.42 0.18 7.34
N THR A 44 -2.62 0.65 7.67
CA THR A 44 -3.86 -0.03 7.30
C THR A 44 -4.03 -0.07 5.80
N GLU A 45 -3.85 1.06 5.12
CA GLU A 45 -3.92 1.12 3.67
C GLU A 45 -2.75 0.39 3.01
N ALA A 46 -1.54 0.55 3.55
CA ALA A 46 -0.35 -0.15 3.06
C ALA A 46 -0.50 -1.68 3.13
N LEU A 47 -0.93 -2.21 4.28
CA LEU A 47 -1.19 -3.64 4.43
C LEU A 47 -2.37 -4.11 3.58
N GLY A 48 -3.37 -3.25 3.42
CA GLY A 48 -4.54 -3.51 2.57
C GLY A 48 -4.17 -3.84 1.13
N ILE A 49 -3.29 -3.06 0.50
CA ILE A 49 -2.88 -3.34 -0.88
C ILE A 49 -1.97 -4.57 -0.99
N VAL A 50 -1.12 -4.81 0.02
CA VAL A 50 -0.33 -6.06 0.10
C VAL A 50 -1.26 -7.26 0.18
N ASN A 51 -2.31 -7.20 1.00
CA ASN A 51 -3.28 -8.27 1.16
C ASN A 51 -4.14 -8.50 -0.09
N GLN A 52 -4.49 -7.45 -0.83
CA GLN A 52 -5.15 -7.60 -2.13
C GLN A 52 -4.26 -8.38 -3.11
N TYR A 53 -2.98 -8.03 -3.16
CA TYR A 53 -2.02 -8.74 -4.00
C TYR A 53 -1.86 -10.20 -3.57
N ARG A 54 -1.68 -10.46 -2.27
CA ARG A 54 -1.58 -11.82 -1.73
C ARG A 54 -2.80 -12.66 -2.09
N THR A 55 -3.99 -12.12 -1.89
CA THR A 55 -5.26 -12.80 -2.25
C THR A 55 -5.33 -13.11 -3.75
N SER A 56 -4.91 -12.18 -4.60
CA SER A 56 -4.89 -12.39 -6.05
C SER A 56 -3.94 -13.51 -6.51
N THR A 57 -2.95 -13.83 -5.69
CA THR A 57 -1.98 -14.92 -5.92
C THR A 57 -2.28 -16.19 -5.13
N GLY A 58 -3.40 -16.24 -4.39
CA GLY A 58 -3.83 -17.39 -3.61
C GLY A 58 -3.21 -17.49 -2.22
N ALA A 59 -2.47 -16.48 -1.75
CA ALA A 59 -1.93 -16.45 -0.40
C ALA A 59 -2.93 -15.84 0.59
N SER A 60 -2.89 -16.29 1.86
CA SER A 60 -3.75 -15.76 2.92
C SER A 60 -3.38 -14.32 3.27
N VAL A 61 -4.35 -13.56 3.78
CA VAL A 61 -4.13 -12.21 4.29
C VAL A 61 -3.21 -12.19 5.50
N LEU A 62 -2.47 -11.11 5.67
CA LEU A 62 -1.63 -10.83 6.83
C LEU A 62 -2.39 -9.93 7.81
N VAL A 63 -2.15 -10.15 9.10
CA VAL A 63 -2.63 -9.27 10.16
C VAL A 63 -1.49 -8.34 10.57
N ASP A 64 -1.81 -7.08 10.83
CA ASP A 64 -0.86 -6.11 11.36
C ASP A 64 -0.34 -6.54 12.73
N ASP A 65 0.98 -6.47 12.93
CA ASP A 65 1.62 -6.84 14.20
C ASP A 65 2.50 -5.68 14.68
N PRO A 66 2.11 -5.01 15.80
CA PRO A 66 2.87 -3.87 16.32
C PRO A 66 4.32 -4.19 16.68
N THR A 67 4.63 -5.43 17.04
CA THR A 67 6.01 -5.86 17.33
C THR A 67 6.83 -5.92 16.05
N LEU A 68 6.24 -6.40 14.97
CA LEU A 68 6.89 -6.39 13.65
C LEU A 68 7.01 -4.97 13.10
N ASP A 69 6.03 -4.09 13.36
CA ASP A 69 6.15 -2.65 13.01
C ASP A 69 7.33 -1.99 13.71
N ALA A 70 7.48 -2.19 15.01
CA ALA A 70 8.60 -1.66 15.77
C ALA A 70 9.94 -2.20 15.28
N THR A 71 9.98 -3.48 14.92
CA THR A 71 11.16 -4.11 14.33
C THR A 71 11.46 -3.53 12.95
N ALA A 72 10.45 -3.39 12.09
CA ALA A 72 10.59 -2.77 10.78
C ALA A 72 11.11 -1.33 10.88
N GLN A 73 10.59 -0.56 11.84
CA GLN A 73 11.04 0.81 12.11
C GLN A 73 12.52 0.85 12.50
N THR A 74 12.95 -0.04 13.38
CA THR A 74 14.35 -0.13 13.81
C THR A 74 15.28 -0.48 12.63
N LEU A 75 14.86 -1.42 11.80
CA LEU A 75 15.64 -1.85 10.63
C LEU A 75 15.68 -0.78 9.53
N ALA A 76 14.58 -0.06 9.31
CA ALA A 76 14.54 1.06 8.36
C ALA A 76 15.49 2.19 8.82
N LEU A 77 15.51 2.47 10.11
CA LEU A 77 16.46 3.45 10.68
C LEU A 77 17.91 2.99 10.54
N ALA A 78 18.21 1.73 10.82
CA ALA A 78 19.55 1.18 10.64
C ALA A 78 19.99 1.24 9.17
N TYR A 79 19.06 0.93 8.26
CA TYR A 79 19.30 1.01 6.82
C TYR A 79 19.58 2.44 6.36
N SER A 80 18.83 3.44 6.85
CA SER A 80 19.05 4.84 6.50
C SER A 80 20.43 5.35 6.98
N LYS A 81 20.92 4.87 8.11
CA LYS A 81 22.22 5.27 8.68
C LYS A 81 23.40 4.61 8.00
N SER A 82 23.28 3.35 7.62
CA SER A 82 24.40 2.58 7.06
C SER A 82 24.44 2.56 5.54
N GLY A 83 23.29 2.83 4.87
CA GLY A 83 23.11 2.61 3.44
C GLY A 83 23.11 1.13 3.03
N THR A 84 23.16 0.22 4.00
CA THR A 84 23.21 -1.23 3.78
C THR A 84 22.00 -1.90 4.41
N GLN A 85 21.37 -2.80 3.68
CA GLN A 85 20.23 -3.56 4.18
C GLN A 85 20.64 -4.43 5.37
N PRO A 86 20.02 -4.27 6.55
CA PRO A 86 20.26 -5.13 7.70
C PRO A 86 19.91 -6.59 7.41
N LYS A 87 20.50 -7.52 8.17
CA LYS A 87 20.14 -8.93 8.09
C LYS A 87 18.69 -9.15 8.53
N LYS A 88 18.05 -10.15 7.93
CA LYS A 88 16.72 -10.60 8.36
C LYS A 88 16.80 -11.06 9.83
N PRO A 89 15.92 -10.55 10.73
CA PRO A 89 15.88 -11.00 12.11
C PRO A 89 15.51 -12.49 12.22
N ASP A 90 16.00 -13.11 13.28
CA ASP A 90 15.60 -14.47 13.62
C ASP A 90 14.09 -14.51 13.90
N GLY A 91 13.44 -15.56 13.43
CA GLY A 91 11.98 -15.72 13.56
C GLY A 91 11.14 -15.01 12.51
N ALA A 92 11.69 -14.06 11.75
CA ALA A 92 10.98 -13.50 10.61
C ALA A 92 10.96 -14.49 9.44
N ILE A 93 9.77 -14.66 8.84
CA ILE A 93 9.60 -15.55 7.68
C ILE A 93 10.22 -14.90 6.44
N ALA A 94 9.89 -13.62 6.19
CA ALA A 94 10.44 -12.87 5.08
C ALA A 94 10.64 -11.40 5.47
N ILE A 95 11.53 -10.73 4.74
CA ILE A 95 11.74 -9.29 4.87
C ILE A 95 12.05 -8.71 3.50
N ARG A 96 11.55 -7.50 3.22
CA ARG A 96 11.92 -6.72 2.05
C ARG A 96 12.27 -5.30 2.41
N TYR A 97 13.26 -4.79 1.72
CA TYR A 97 13.76 -3.44 1.83
C TYR A 97 13.52 -2.68 0.53
N SER A 98 13.37 -1.38 0.63
CA SER A 98 13.42 -0.47 -0.52
C SER A 98 13.96 0.88 -0.05
N ALA A 99 14.48 1.66 -0.99
CA ALA A 99 14.95 3.01 -0.72
C ALA A 99 14.75 3.90 -1.95
N GLY A 100 14.50 5.19 -1.73
CA GLY A 100 14.39 6.19 -2.78
C GLY A 100 12.98 6.42 -3.34
N TYR A 101 12.00 5.58 -3.02
CA TYR A 101 10.60 5.87 -3.33
C TYR A 101 9.98 6.77 -2.26
N TYR A 102 9.13 7.70 -2.68
CA TYR A 102 8.59 8.72 -1.78
C TYR A 102 7.23 8.35 -1.17
N ASN A 103 6.54 7.36 -1.71
CA ASN A 103 5.25 6.89 -1.19
C ASN A 103 5.15 5.36 -1.24
N PHE A 104 4.14 4.83 -0.54
CA PHE A 104 4.01 3.37 -0.45
C PHE A 104 3.57 2.73 -1.77
N ALA A 105 2.76 3.40 -2.58
CA ALA A 105 2.32 2.86 -3.87
C ALA A 105 3.49 2.58 -4.81
N GLU A 106 4.46 3.49 -4.89
CA GLU A 106 5.67 3.30 -5.68
C GLU A 106 6.55 2.18 -5.12
N THR A 107 6.73 2.16 -3.79
CA THR A 107 7.49 1.12 -3.09
C THR A 107 6.90 -0.27 -3.34
N PHE A 108 5.59 -0.40 -3.16
CA PHE A 108 4.88 -1.66 -3.41
C PHE A 108 4.95 -2.07 -4.87
N SER A 109 4.82 -1.12 -5.80
CA SER A 109 4.98 -1.40 -7.24
C SER A 109 6.38 -1.94 -7.55
N GLY A 110 7.42 -1.37 -6.94
CA GLY A 110 8.78 -1.88 -7.05
C GLY A 110 8.91 -3.33 -6.58
N TRP A 111 8.41 -3.61 -5.39
CA TRP A 111 8.44 -4.97 -4.83
C TRP A 111 7.63 -5.97 -5.67
N ARG A 112 6.44 -5.59 -6.09
CA ARG A 112 5.58 -6.46 -6.91
C ARG A 112 6.20 -6.81 -8.26
N ASN A 113 6.96 -5.90 -8.85
CA ASN A 113 7.58 -6.07 -10.15
C ASN A 113 8.95 -6.78 -10.09
N SER A 114 9.49 -6.99 -8.90
CA SER A 114 10.69 -7.80 -8.66
C SER A 114 10.29 -9.24 -8.34
N PRO A 115 10.68 -10.26 -9.14
CA PRO A 115 10.29 -11.65 -8.87
C PRO A 115 10.67 -12.14 -7.48
N VAL A 116 11.84 -11.73 -6.97
CA VAL A 116 12.33 -12.12 -5.64
C VAL A 116 11.49 -11.49 -4.53
N ASP A 117 11.16 -10.20 -4.67
CA ASP A 117 10.38 -9.50 -3.66
C ASP A 117 8.90 -9.93 -3.69
N ALA A 118 8.36 -10.12 -4.89
CA ALA A 118 7.01 -10.64 -5.08
C ALA A 118 6.83 -12.02 -4.43
N ALA A 119 7.80 -12.94 -4.62
CA ALA A 119 7.79 -14.25 -3.99
C ALA A 119 7.82 -14.15 -2.46
N ALA A 120 8.61 -13.24 -1.91
CA ALA A 120 8.67 -13.03 -0.47
C ALA A 120 7.34 -12.46 0.08
N LEU A 121 6.75 -11.47 -0.60
CA LEU A 121 5.46 -10.89 -0.19
C LEU A 121 4.32 -11.92 -0.21
N THR A 122 4.41 -12.94 -1.05
CA THR A 122 3.37 -13.97 -1.20
C THR A 122 3.70 -15.28 -0.50
N THR A 123 4.72 -15.30 0.39
CA THR A 123 5.08 -16.48 1.18
C THR A 123 3.84 -17.02 1.92
N PRO A 124 3.43 -18.27 1.67
CA PRO A 124 2.13 -18.76 2.14
C PRO A 124 2.07 -19.00 3.65
N THR A 125 3.21 -19.24 4.29
CA THR A 125 3.30 -19.51 5.74
C THR A 125 3.22 -18.25 6.60
N ALA A 126 3.36 -17.07 6.01
CA ALA A 126 3.26 -15.80 6.74
C ALA A 126 1.80 -15.48 7.07
N THR A 127 1.57 -15.05 8.31
CA THR A 127 0.25 -14.69 8.85
C THR A 127 0.19 -13.26 9.39
N LYS A 128 1.35 -12.65 9.60
CA LYS A 128 1.49 -11.32 10.19
C LYS A 128 2.47 -10.48 9.38
N ALA A 129 2.32 -9.16 9.50
CA ALA A 129 3.29 -8.23 8.92
C ALA A 129 3.49 -6.99 9.79
N GLY A 130 4.67 -6.39 9.64
CA GLY A 130 4.97 -5.05 10.09
C GLY A 130 5.56 -4.24 8.94
N ILE A 131 5.18 -2.97 8.84
CA ILE A 131 5.63 -2.07 7.78
C ILE A 131 6.12 -0.76 8.39
N ALA A 132 7.27 -0.28 7.93
CA ALA A 132 7.80 1.01 8.34
C ALA A 132 8.43 1.77 7.18
N ALA A 133 8.40 3.10 7.32
CA ALA A 133 9.14 4.03 6.49
C ALA A 133 9.93 5.00 7.39
N VAL A 134 11.16 5.30 7.00
CA VAL A 134 12.01 6.27 7.68
C VAL A 134 12.51 7.31 6.67
N TYR A 135 12.31 8.58 6.99
CA TYR A 135 12.88 9.69 6.25
C TYR A 135 14.16 10.17 6.90
N ASP A 136 15.25 10.17 6.14
CA ASP A 136 16.53 10.74 6.55
C ASP A 136 17.06 11.67 5.44
N PRO A 137 16.86 12.99 5.57
CA PRO A 137 17.23 13.94 4.51
C PRO A 137 18.74 14.03 4.26
N ASN A 138 19.56 13.50 5.17
CA ASN A 138 21.01 13.49 5.03
C ASN A 138 21.55 12.19 4.42
N SER A 139 20.67 11.25 4.10
CA SER A 139 21.02 9.96 3.48
C SER A 139 20.98 10.03 1.95
N GLY A 140 21.60 9.05 1.27
CA GLY A 140 21.66 9.01 -0.19
C GLY A 140 20.30 8.80 -0.89
N TYR A 141 19.32 8.20 -0.20
CA TYR A 141 18.03 7.86 -0.80
C TYR A 141 16.83 8.60 -0.20
N GLY A 142 17.02 9.29 0.92
CA GLY A 142 15.98 10.05 1.61
C GLY A 142 14.99 9.17 2.37
N VAL A 143 14.22 8.33 1.69
CA VAL A 143 13.20 7.46 2.31
C VAL A 143 13.61 5.99 2.23
N TYR A 144 13.46 5.28 3.33
CA TYR A 144 13.80 3.86 3.49
C TYR A 144 12.59 3.08 3.99
N TRP A 145 12.33 1.96 3.35
CA TRP A 145 11.15 1.14 3.54
C TRP A 145 11.51 -0.27 3.98
N VAL A 146 10.75 -0.79 4.91
CA VAL A 146 10.87 -2.18 5.36
C VAL A 146 9.49 -2.78 5.51
N ILE A 147 9.31 -4.00 5.00
CA ILE A 147 8.20 -4.88 5.35
C ILE A 147 8.77 -6.20 5.88
N ILE A 148 8.27 -6.64 7.04
CA ILE A 148 8.60 -7.91 7.68
C ILE A 148 7.36 -8.77 7.72
N LEU A 149 7.49 -10.04 7.39
CA LEU A 149 6.46 -11.05 7.48
C LEU A 149 6.83 -12.09 8.57
N GLY A 150 5.84 -12.45 9.40
CA GLY A 150 5.95 -13.43 10.48
C GLY A 150 4.80 -14.43 10.52
#